data_b087f4e1946293ad9364d9d898dc4fdc
#
_entry.id   b087f4e1946293ad9364d9d898dc4fdc
#
_cell.length_a   1.000
_cell.length_b   1.000
_cell.length_c   1.000
_cell.angle_alpha   90.00
_cell.angle_beta   90.00
_cell.angle_gamma   90.00
#
_symmetry.space_group_name_H-M   'P 1'
#
loop_
_entity.id
_entity.type
_entity.pdbx_description
1 polymer ?
#
loop_
_entity_poly.entity_id
_entity_poly.type
_entity_poly.pdbx_seq_one_letter_code
_entity_poly.pdbx_strand_id
1 'polypeptide(L)'
;MKLGHGYKATYDYVELVVEQLEDHWRLTLRDLRRGVDVIHDEVFDSAAEAQDSALAIAQHHINIEHNDTLLINAILSWQEY
;
A
#
# COMPACT_ATOMS: atom_id res chain seq x y z
N MET A 1 21.57 8.13 -9.45
CA MET A 1 21.25 8.77 -8.18
C MET A 1 19.84 8.43 -7.74
N LYS A 2 19.70 8.16 -6.49
CA LYS A 2 18.37 7.85 -5.94
C LYS A 2 17.61 9.13 -5.66
N LEU A 3 16.40 9.22 -6.15
CA LEU A 3 15.60 10.44 -6.08
C LEU A 3 14.45 10.35 -5.12
N GLY A 4 14.52 9.60 -4.13
CA GLY A 4 13.44 9.52 -3.17
C GLY A 4 13.50 8.22 -2.44
N HIS A 5 12.57 8.03 -1.59
CA HIS A 5 12.47 6.83 -0.78
C HIS A 5 11.18 6.12 -1.07
N GLY A 6 11.20 4.83 -0.88
CA GLY A 6 10.00 4.04 -1.03
C GLY A 6 10.03 2.85 -0.11
N TYR A 7 8.86 2.36 0.18
CA TYR A 7 8.67 1.16 0.99
C TYR A 7 7.63 0.30 0.32
N LYS A 8 7.80 -1.00 0.41
CA LYS A 8 6.77 -1.90 -0.09
C LYS A 8 6.57 -3.06 0.84
N ALA A 9 5.35 -3.56 0.86
CA ALA A 9 4.99 -4.74 1.62
C ALA A 9 4.05 -5.57 0.76
N THR A 10 4.16 -6.88 0.85
CA THR A 10 3.31 -7.79 0.10
C THR A 10 2.59 -8.69 1.07
N TYR A 11 1.30 -8.84 0.87
CA TYR A 11 0.52 -9.80 1.62
C TYR A 11 -0.36 -10.56 0.64
N ASP A 12 -0.08 -11.85 0.49
CA ASP A 12 -0.79 -12.71 -0.46
C ASP A 12 -0.75 -12.09 -1.86
N TYR A 13 -1.90 -11.76 -2.46
CA TYR A 13 -1.97 -11.23 -3.81
C TYR A 13 -2.03 -9.69 -3.87
N VAL A 14 -1.72 -9.04 -2.77
CA VAL A 14 -1.76 -7.58 -2.70
C VAL A 14 -0.38 -7.05 -2.36
N GLU A 15 0.10 -6.13 -3.17
CA GLU A 15 1.35 -5.41 -2.89
C GLU A 15 1.03 -3.96 -2.61
N LEU A 16 1.61 -3.42 -1.55
CA LEU A 16 1.42 -2.03 -1.16
C LEU A 16 2.73 -1.30 -1.32
N VAL A 17 2.68 -0.19 -2.05
CA VAL A 17 3.86 0.62 -2.34
C VAL A 17 3.63 2.03 -1.81
N VAL A 18 4.53 2.47 -0.95
CA VAL A 18 4.53 3.83 -0.41
C VAL A 18 5.75 4.53 -0.97
N GLU A 19 5.55 5.61 -1.71
CA GLU A 19 6.67 6.32 -2.32
C GLU A 19 6.61 7.82 -2.04
N GLN A 20 7.78 8.39 -1.88
CA GLN A 20 7.92 9.82 -1.61
C GLN A 20 7.87 10.59 -2.92
N LEU A 21 7.02 11.61 -2.95
CA LEU A 21 6.87 12.52 -4.07
C LEU A 21 7.09 13.93 -3.53
N GLU A 22 8.23 14.51 -3.81
CA GLU A 22 8.56 15.85 -3.33
C GLU A 22 8.39 15.95 -1.80
N ASP A 23 7.31 16.57 -1.33
CA ASP A 23 7.08 16.82 0.09
C ASP A 23 5.94 15.98 0.69
N HIS A 24 5.48 14.96 -0.04
CA HIS A 24 4.41 14.10 0.45
C HIS A 24 4.64 12.65 0.03
N TRP A 25 3.79 11.77 0.51
CA TRP A 25 3.90 10.35 0.25
C TRP A 25 2.61 9.84 -0.39
N ARG A 26 2.76 8.94 -1.35
CA ARG A 26 1.65 8.35 -2.07
C ARG A 26 1.61 6.85 -1.84
N LEU A 27 0.40 6.32 -1.67
CA LEU A 27 0.17 4.90 -1.52
C LEU A 27 -0.44 4.34 -2.79
N THR A 28 0.15 3.26 -3.30
CA THR A 28 -0.39 2.52 -4.43
C THR A 28 -0.63 1.08 -3.98
N LEU A 29 -1.79 0.56 -4.29
CA LEU A 29 -2.11 -0.84 -4.05
C LEU A 29 -2.05 -1.58 -5.39
N ARG A 30 -1.27 -2.64 -5.43
CA ARG A 30 -1.17 -3.47 -6.63
C ARG A 30 -1.86 -4.79 -6.37
N ASP A 31 -2.92 -5.03 -7.13
CA ASP A 31 -3.69 -6.28 -7.03
C ASP A 31 -3.11 -7.28 -8.01
N LEU A 32 -2.38 -8.26 -7.51
CA LEU A 32 -1.66 -9.21 -8.34
C LEU A 32 -2.58 -10.24 -9.00
N ARG A 33 -3.75 -10.47 -8.43
CA ARG A 33 -4.74 -11.35 -9.04
C ARG A 33 -5.41 -10.72 -10.25
N ARG A 34 -5.72 -9.44 -10.13
CA ARG A 34 -6.41 -8.72 -11.20
C ARG A 34 -5.44 -8.08 -12.18
N GLY A 35 -4.18 -7.94 -11.77
CA GLY A 35 -3.17 -7.28 -12.59
C GLY A 35 -3.41 -5.80 -12.74
N VAL A 36 -3.97 -5.15 -11.73
CA VAL A 36 -4.25 -3.71 -11.77
C VAL A 36 -3.60 -3.01 -10.58
N ASP A 37 -3.28 -1.72 -10.79
CA ASP A 37 -2.77 -0.86 -9.75
C ASP A 37 -3.84 0.16 -9.40
N VAL A 38 -4.02 0.38 -8.10
CA VAL A 38 -4.96 1.37 -7.59
C VAL A 38 -4.17 2.40 -6.82
N ILE A 39 -4.17 3.62 -7.32
CA ILE A 39 -3.49 4.72 -6.66
C ILE A 39 -4.47 5.37 -5.69
N HIS A 40 -4.08 5.43 -4.42
CA HIS A 40 -4.93 6.05 -3.41
C HIS A 40 -4.98 7.56 -3.64
N ASP A 41 -6.18 8.13 -3.59
CA ASP A 41 -6.39 9.54 -3.92
C ASP A 41 -5.74 10.50 -2.94
N GLU A 42 -5.72 10.14 -1.67
CA GLU A 42 -5.13 11.00 -0.65
C GLU A 42 -3.64 10.82 -0.60
N VAL A 43 -2.94 11.89 -0.24
CA VAL A 43 -1.51 11.84 0.03
C VAL A 43 -1.27 11.97 1.52
N PHE A 44 -0.09 11.57 1.95
CA PHE A 44 0.24 11.53 3.37
C PHE A 44 1.45 12.43 3.63
N ASP A 45 1.53 12.93 4.85
CA ASP A 45 2.64 13.81 5.24
C ASP A 45 3.91 13.04 5.54
N SER A 46 3.79 11.76 5.86
CA SER A 46 4.95 10.94 6.19
C SER A 46 4.75 9.51 5.72
N ALA A 47 5.86 8.79 5.61
CA ALA A 47 5.81 7.37 5.29
C ALA A 47 5.06 6.59 6.35
N ALA A 48 5.23 6.96 7.62
CA ALA A 48 4.57 6.27 8.72
C ALA A 48 3.06 6.37 8.62
N GLU A 49 2.53 7.54 8.28
CA GLU A 49 1.09 7.71 8.08
C GLU A 49 0.59 6.85 6.94
N ALA A 50 1.31 6.84 5.83
CA ALA A 50 0.94 6.02 4.68
C ALA A 50 0.94 4.54 5.04
N GLN A 51 1.96 4.09 5.74
CA GLN A 51 2.06 2.70 6.17
C GLN A 51 0.94 2.32 7.14
N ASP A 52 0.61 3.22 8.06
CA ASP A 52 -0.46 2.97 9.02
C ASP A 52 -1.82 2.84 8.34
N SER A 53 -2.02 3.57 7.26
CA SER A 53 -3.27 3.53 6.51
C SER A 53 -3.33 2.37 5.54
N ALA A 54 -2.19 1.81 5.15
CA ALA A 54 -2.11 0.83 4.08
C ALA A 54 -2.92 -0.43 4.38
N LEU A 55 -2.89 -0.91 5.60
CA LEU A 55 -3.60 -2.13 5.95
C LEU A 55 -5.11 -1.96 5.80
N ALA A 56 -5.63 -0.84 6.29
CA ALA A 56 -7.06 -0.56 6.18
C ALA A 56 -7.49 -0.39 4.73
N ILE A 57 -6.66 0.28 3.94
CA ILE A 57 -6.94 0.49 2.52
C ILE A 57 -6.93 -0.84 1.77
N ALA A 58 -5.94 -1.69 2.05
CA ALA A 58 -5.86 -3.01 1.44
C ALA A 58 -7.04 -3.88 1.83
N GLN A 59 -7.43 -3.85 3.10
CA GLN A 59 -8.56 -4.63 3.59
C GLN A 59 -9.86 -4.21 2.91
N HIS A 60 -10.04 -2.90 2.75
CA HIS A 60 -11.22 -2.37 2.06
C HIS A 60 -11.27 -2.87 0.61
N HIS A 61 -10.15 -2.79 -0.09
CA HIS A 61 -10.07 -3.26 -1.48
C HIS A 61 -10.38 -4.75 -1.58
N ILE A 62 -9.79 -5.55 -0.70
CA ILE A 62 -9.99 -7.00 -0.71
C ILE A 62 -11.45 -7.35 -0.43
N ASN A 63 -12.08 -6.65 0.51
CA ASN A 63 -13.48 -6.90 0.82
C ASN A 63 -14.38 -6.60 -0.37
N ILE A 64 -14.14 -5.50 -1.05
CA ILE A 64 -14.99 -5.07 -2.15
C ILE A 64 -14.71 -5.86 -3.42
N GLU A 65 -13.45 -6.03 -3.80
CA GLU A 65 -13.08 -6.62 -5.07
C GLU A 65 -13.03 -8.14 -5.05
N HIS A 66 -12.75 -8.73 -3.90
CA HIS A 66 -12.58 -10.18 -3.79
C HIS A 66 -13.49 -10.81 -2.75
N ASN A 67 -14.28 -10.02 -2.04
CA ASN A 67 -15.16 -10.49 -0.99
C ASN A 67 -14.42 -11.38 0.02
N ASP A 68 -13.30 -10.89 0.48
CA ASP A 68 -12.38 -11.64 1.33
C ASP A 68 -12.03 -10.84 2.58
N THR A 69 -11.49 -11.50 3.59
CA THR A 69 -11.12 -10.86 4.83
C THR A 69 -9.71 -11.26 5.27
N LEU A 70 -8.82 -11.42 4.31
CA LEU A 70 -7.47 -11.92 4.55
C LEU A 70 -6.67 -11.12 5.58
N LEU A 71 -6.86 -9.81 5.60
CA LEU A 71 -5.97 -8.94 6.35
C LEU A 71 -6.43 -8.58 7.75
N ILE A 72 -7.42 -9.31 8.29
CA ILE A 72 -8.01 -8.93 9.57
C ILE A 72 -6.98 -8.79 10.68
N ASN A 73 -6.00 -9.51 10.83
CA ASN A 73 -4.99 -9.36 11.88
C ASN A 73 -3.58 -9.38 11.29
N ALA A 74 -3.44 -9.01 10.04
CA ALA A 74 -2.16 -9.06 9.38
C ALA A 74 -1.22 -7.97 9.86
N ILE A 75 0.05 -8.28 9.90
CA ILE A 75 1.10 -7.32 10.17
C ILE A 75 1.95 -7.26 8.92
N LEU A 76 2.02 -6.08 8.32
CA LEU A 76 2.78 -5.90 7.10
C LEU A 76 4.25 -5.70 7.40
N SER A 77 5.10 -6.38 6.66
CA SER A 77 6.55 -6.23 6.75
C SER A 77 7.01 -5.30 5.65
N TRP A 78 7.37 -4.09 6.02
CA TRP A 78 7.78 -3.08 5.06
C TRP A 78 9.27 -3.20 4.76
N GLN A 79 9.60 -3.11 3.48
CA GLN A 79 10.98 -3.11 3.02
C GLN A 79 11.23 -1.83 2.26
N GLU A 80 12.31 -1.16 2.61
CA GLU A 80 12.73 0.04 1.90
C GLU A 80 13.42 -0.35 0.60
N TYR A 81 13.17 0.40 -0.44
CA TYR A 81 13.83 0.17 -1.73
C TYR A 81 14.36 1.45 -2.35
#